data_5d490cf57e712b7a22100001bcf5a5ae
#
_entry.id   5d490cf57e712b7a22100001bcf5a5ae
#
_cell.length_a   1.000
_cell.length_b   1.000
_cell.length_c   1.000
_cell.angle_alpha   90.00
_cell.angle_beta   90.00
_cell.angle_gamma   90.00
#
_symmetry.space_group_name_H-M   'P 1'
#
loop_
_entity.id
_entity.type
_entity.pdbx_description
1 polymer ?
#
loop_
_entity_poly.entity_id
_entity_poly.type
_entity_poly.pdbx_seq_one_letter_code
_entity_poly.pdbx_strand_id
1 'polypeptide(L)'
;MGIINLINDLLWTYILVALLLGCAVWFTLRTRFVQFRMIKEMVRLLGDSGGKGDAKEKHISSFQAFAISIASRVGTGNLAGVATAIAVGGPGAVFWMWVIALLGASSSFVESTLAQLYKIKGKDSFIGGPAYYMRKGLKQPWMGALFAVLITITFGFAFNSVQSNTLCAAFEGAFGFDHAVVGGIITALTLTIIFGGVQRIAKVSSIIVPIMALGSVSYTHLRAHETVLD
;
A
#
# COMPACT_ATOMS: atom_id res chain seq x y z
N MET A 1 10.89 -24.31 16.48
CA MET A 1 11.08 -23.67 15.19
C MET A 1 10.37 -24.40 14.04
N GLY A 2 10.35 -25.73 13.98
CA GLY A 2 9.75 -26.49 12.86
C GLY A 2 8.25 -26.26 12.63
N ILE A 3 7.42 -26.21 13.68
CA ILE A 3 5.96 -26.06 13.54
C ILE A 3 5.60 -24.65 13.02
N ILE A 4 6.26 -23.61 13.51
CA ILE A 4 6.01 -22.22 13.06
C ILE A 4 6.37 -22.07 11.58
N ASN A 5 7.50 -22.62 11.16
CA ASN A 5 7.90 -22.58 9.75
C ASN A 5 6.94 -23.38 8.88
N LEU A 6 6.51 -24.57 9.31
CA LEU A 6 5.53 -25.37 8.57
C LEU A 6 4.19 -24.62 8.38
N ILE A 7 3.67 -23.98 9.44
CA ILE A 7 2.44 -23.19 9.38
C ILE A 7 2.65 -21.98 8.45
N ASN A 8 3.77 -21.29 8.57
CA ASN A 8 4.10 -20.16 7.73
C ASN A 8 4.17 -20.57 6.25
N ASP A 9 4.88 -21.63 5.92
CA ASP A 9 5.01 -22.11 4.54
C ASP A 9 3.66 -22.55 3.97
N LEU A 10 2.85 -23.27 4.76
CA LEU A 10 1.51 -23.67 4.34
C LEU A 10 0.61 -22.46 4.05
N LEU A 11 0.60 -21.49 4.96
CA LEU A 11 -0.24 -20.29 4.83
C LEU A 11 0.21 -19.41 3.67
N TRP A 12 1.50 -19.11 3.58
CA TRP A 12 2.02 -18.16 2.57
C TRP A 12 2.15 -18.78 1.18
N THR A 13 2.69 -20.00 1.09
CA THR A 13 3.00 -20.61 -0.22
C THR A 13 1.75 -21.19 -0.89
N TYR A 14 0.87 -21.85 -0.13
CA TYR A 14 -0.26 -22.55 -0.73
C TYR A 14 -1.58 -21.81 -0.55
N ILE A 15 -1.97 -21.50 0.68
CA ILE A 15 -3.31 -20.97 0.95
C ILE A 15 -3.43 -19.54 0.43
N LEU A 16 -2.49 -18.67 0.78
CA LEU A 16 -2.54 -17.26 0.40
C LEU A 16 -2.44 -17.08 -1.11
N VAL A 17 -1.49 -17.76 -1.75
CA VAL A 17 -1.31 -17.67 -3.21
C VAL A 17 -2.55 -18.18 -3.95
N ALA A 18 -3.09 -19.34 -3.57
CA ALA A 18 -4.29 -19.90 -4.18
C ALA A 18 -5.51 -18.97 -4.00
N LEU A 19 -5.72 -18.41 -2.80
CA LEU A 19 -6.80 -17.48 -2.54
C LEU A 19 -6.63 -16.16 -3.33
N LEU A 20 -5.43 -15.58 -3.33
CA LEU A 20 -5.16 -14.34 -4.06
C LEU A 20 -5.39 -14.50 -5.55
N LEU A 21 -4.86 -15.55 -6.17
CA LEU A 21 -5.05 -15.83 -7.59
C LEU A 21 -6.50 -16.15 -7.90
N GLY A 22 -7.14 -16.99 -7.11
CA GLY A 22 -8.56 -17.34 -7.27
C GLY A 22 -9.45 -16.11 -7.18
N CYS A 23 -9.28 -15.27 -6.16
CA CYS A 23 -10.03 -14.02 -6.02
C CYS A 23 -9.72 -13.03 -7.16
N ALA A 24 -8.45 -12.89 -7.55
CA ALA A 24 -8.06 -11.98 -8.61
C ALA A 24 -8.67 -12.36 -9.97
N VAL A 25 -8.64 -13.64 -10.32
CA VAL A 25 -9.29 -14.16 -11.54
C VAL A 25 -10.81 -13.98 -11.45
N TRP A 26 -11.43 -14.39 -10.34
CA TRP A 26 -12.86 -14.24 -10.11
C TRP A 26 -13.33 -12.79 -10.26
N PHE A 27 -12.66 -11.86 -9.59
CA PHE A 27 -13.02 -10.44 -9.66
C PHE A 27 -12.74 -9.84 -11.03
N THR A 28 -11.66 -10.23 -11.71
CA THR A 28 -11.37 -9.79 -13.07
C THR A 28 -12.51 -10.16 -14.02
N LEU A 29 -12.96 -11.42 -13.98
CA LEU A 29 -14.08 -11.88 -14.81
C LEU A 29 -15.39 -11.22 -14.40
N ARG A 30 -15.68 -11.14 -13.10
CA ARG A 30 -16.94 -10.58 -12.58
C ARG A 30 -17.08 -9.09 -12.84
N THR A 31 -15.98 -8.34 -12.80
CA THR A 31 -15.94 -6.90 -13.10
C THR A 31 -15.73 -6.60 -14.59
N ARG A 32 -15.71 -7.63 -15.44
CA ARG A 32 -15.51 -7.51 -16.90
C ARG A 32 -14.22 -6.75 -17.23
N PHE A 33 -13.09 -7.19 -16.65
CA PHE A 33 -11.77 -6.60 -16.88
C PHE A 33 -11.72 -5.10 -16.59
N VAL A 34 -12.23 -4.69 -15.44
CA VAL A 34 -12.30 -3.28 -15.01
C VAL A 34 -10.96 -2.56 -15.09
N GLN A 35 -9.85 -3.24 -14.82
CA GLN A 35 -8.50 -2.71 -14.87
C GLN A 35 -8.09 -2.20 -16.26
N PHE A 36 -8.66 -2.72 -17.32
CA PHE A 36 -8.43 -2.25 -18.71
C PHE A 36 -9.54 -1.32 -19.18
N ARG A 37 -10.78 -1.66 -18.90
CA ARG A 37 -11.94 -0.92 -19.37
C ARG A 37 -12.03 0.51 -18.81
N MET A 38 -11.57 0.69 -17.57
CA MET A 38 -11.71 1.98 -16.84
C MET A 38 -10.44 2.83 -16.86
N ILE A 39 -9.40 2.48 -17.61
CA ILE A 39 -8.13 3.21 -17.65
C ILE A 39 -8.37 4.71 -17.98
N LYS A 40 -9.15 5.00 -19.01
CA LYS A 40 -9.45 6.38 -19.42
C LYS A 40 -10.11 7.17 -18.30
N GLU A 41 -11.04 6.54 -17.59
CA GLU A 41 -11.74 7.16 -16.47
C GLU A 41 -10.83 7.33 -15.25
N MET A 42 -9.95 6.37 -14.98
CA MET A 42 -8.95 6.47 -13.90
C MET A 42 -8.04 7.68 -14.11
N VAL A 43 -7.53 7.88 -15.34
CA VAL A 43 -6.69 9.03 -15.68
C VAL A 43 -7.48 10.34 -15.59
N ARG A 44 -8.72 10.36 -16.06
CA ARG A 44 -9.59 11.54 -15.96
C ARG A 44 -9.80 11.96 -14.49
N LEU A 45 -10.09 11.01 -13.63
CA LEU A 45 -10.35 11.24 -12.21
C LEU A 45 -9.12 11.77 -11.44
N LEU A 46 -7.91 11.46 -11.89
CA LEU A 46 -6.68 12.00 -11.26
C LEU A 46 -6.59 13.52 -11.41
N GLY A 47 -7.11 14.08 -12.51
CA GLY A 47 -7.16 15.52 -12.74
C GLY A 47 -8.36 16.20 -12.08
N ASP A 48 -9.29 15.44 -11.51
CA ASP A 48 -10.49 16.00 -10.90
C ASP A 48 -10.21 16.49 -9.48
N SER A 49 -10.39 17.78 -9.24
CA SER A 49 -10.08 18.44 -7.97
C SER A 49 -11.06 18.11 -6.83
N GLY A 50 -11.83 17.02 -6.97
CA GLY A 50 -12.88 16.67 -6.00
C GLY A 50 -14.05 17.64 -6.09
N GLY A 51 -15.24 17.13 -6.42
CA GLY A 51 -16.40 17.92 -6.77
C GLY A 51 -16.67 19.12 -5.85
N LYS A 52 -17.39 20.09 -6.36
CA LYS A 52 -17.94 21.25 -5.64
C LYS A 52 -18.93 20.78 -4.56
N GLY A 53 -18.41 20.08 -3.55
CA GLY A 53 -19.13 19.81 -2.31
C GLY A 53 -19.15 21.07 -1.45
N ASP A 54 -20.13 21.18 -0.59
CA ASP A 54 -20.31 22.30 0.33
C ASP A 54 -18.97 22.69 0.99
N ALA A 55 -18.63 23.98 0.93
CA ALA A 55 -17.38 24.54 1.44
C ALA A 55 -17.11 24.28 2.94
N LYS A 56 -18.04 23.64 3.64
CA LYS A 56 -17.94 23.23 5.05
C LYS A 56 -17.44 21.81 5.27
N GLU A 57 -17.43 20.95 4.26
CA GLU A 57 -16.86 19.59 4.40
C GLU A 57 -15.44 19.57 3.83
N LYS A 58 -14.48 19.23 4.67
CA LYS A 58 -13.08 19.09 4.29
C LYS A 58 -12.90 17.81 3.45
N HIS A 59 -13.06 17.92 2.14
CA HIS A 59 -12.87 16.80 1.22
C HIS A 59 -11.40 16.61 0.86
N ILE A 60 -11.00 15.34 0.78
CA ILE A 60 -9.70 14.94 0.22
C ILE A 60 -9.88 14.88 -1.31
N SER A 61 -8.98 15.53 -2.07
CA SER A 61 -9.02 15.48 -3.53
C SER A 61 -8.68 14.07 -4.06
N SER A 62 -9.08 13.77 -5.30
CA SER A 62 -8.78 12.49 -5.95
C SER A 62 -7.28 12.23 -6.02
N PHE A 63 -6.49 13.27 -6.32
CA PHE A 63 -5.03 13.18 -6.32
C PHE A 63 -4.45 12.91 -4.92
N GLN A 64 -4.98 13.54 -3.88
CA GLN A 64 -4.56 13.27 -2.50
C GLN A 64 -4.89 11.82 -2.08
N ALA A 65 -6.08 11.34 -2.42
CA ALA A 65 -6.48 9.94 -2.17
C ALA A 65 -5.56 8.95 -2.91
N PHE A 66 -5.21 9.26 -4.16
CA PHE A 66 -4.25 8.49 -4.94
C PHE A 66 -2.86 8.49 -4.29
N ALA A 67 -2.35 9.65 -3.88
CA ALA A 67 -1.06 9.78 -3.22
C ALA A 67 -0.99 9.00 -1.90
N ILE A 68 -2.04 9.06 -1.06
CA ILE A 68 -2.14 8.25 0.17
C ILE A 68 -2.12 6.75 -0.18
N SER A 69 -2.87 6.36 -1.21
CA SER A 69 -2.95 4.97 -1.65
C SER A 69 -1.58 4.44 -2.12
N ILE A 70 -0.81 5.23 -2.85
CA ILE A 70 0.56 4.89 -3.24
C ILE A 70 1.47 4.84 -2.01
N ALA A 71 1.44 5.88 -1.16
CA ALA A 71 2.26 5.93 0.05
C ALA A 71 2.07 4.71 0.96
N SER A 72 0.83 4.21 1.05
CA SER A 72 0.54 3.03 1.86
C SER A 72 0.99 1.69 1.24
N ARG A 73 1.24 1.66 -0.07
CA ARG A 73 1.62 0.44 -0.81
C ARG A 73 3.11 0.37 -1.17
N VAL A 74 3.78 1.51 -1.23
CA VAL A 74 5.21 1.57 -1.50
C VAL A 74 5.97 1.53 -0.17
N GLY A 75 6.77 0.50 0.01
CA GLY A 75 7.56 0.29 1.20
C GLY A 75 8.86 -0.44 0.87
N THR A 76 9.61 -0.81 1.90
CA THR A 76 10.88 -1.54 1.76
C THR A 76 10.74 -2.86 1.01
N GLY A 77 9.57 -3.52 1.10
CA GLY A 77 9.27 -4.73 0.33
C GLY A 77 9.29 -4.53 -1.18
N ASN A 78 8.93 -3.36 -1.68
CA ASN A 78 8.94 -3.07 -3.12
C ASN A 78 10.37 -2.83 -3.66
N LEU A 79 11.31 -2.49 -2.80
CA LEU A 79 12.71 -2.31 -3.16
C LEU A 79 13.50 -3.60 -2.92
N ALA A 80 13.65 -3.99 -1.67
CA ALA A 80 14.42 -5.18 -1.29
C ALA A 80 13.75 -6.48 -1.73
N GLY A 81 12.42 -6.60 -1.61
CA GLY A 81 11.67 -7.80 -1.98
C GLY A 81 11.69 -8.08 -3.48
N VAL A 82 11.59 -7.03 -4.31
CA VAL A 82 11.70 -7.18 -5.78
C VAL A 82 13.12 -7.60 -6.17
N ALA A 83 14.15 -6.98 -5.58
CA ALA A 83 15.53 -7.36 -5.83
C ALA A 83 15.79 -8.83 -5.44
N THR A 84 15.31 -9.25 -4.28
CA THR A 84 15.41 -10.66 -3.83
C THR A 84 14.65 -11.60 -4.76
N ALA A 85 13.45 -11.24 -5.20
CA ALA A 85 12.66 -12.07 -6.11
C ALA A 85 13.36 -12.26 -7.47
N ILE A 86 14.03 -11.22 -7.98
CA ILE A 86 14.82 -11.32 -9.21
C ILE A 86 16.08 -12.17 -8.99
N ALA A 87 16.77 -11.98 -7.86
CA ALA A 87 17.97 -12.74 -7.53
C ALA A 87 17.70 -14.25 -7.41
N VAL A 88 16.55 -14.64 -6.84
CA VAL A 88 16.17 -16.04 -6.63
C VAL A 88 15.45 -16.63 -7.84
N GLY A 89 14.51 -15.87 -8.42
CA GLY A 89 13.63 -16.33 -9.50
C GLY A 89 14.10 -15.97 -10.92
N GLY A 90 15.20 -15.25 -11.05
CA GLY A 90 15.70 -14.79 -12.33
C GLY A 90 14.83 -13.73 -13.01
N PRO A 91 15.13 -13.36 -14.27
CA PRO A 91 14.40 -12.31 -15.01
C PRO A 91 12.90 -12.62 -15.19
N GLY A 92 12.52 -13.88 -15.22
CA GLY A 92 11.12 -14.31 -15.32
C GLY A 92 10.25 -13.87 -14.16
N ALA A 93 10.84 -13.59 -12.98
CA ALA A 93 10.12 -13.06 -11.83
C ALA A 93 9.40 -11.74 -12.14
N VAL A 94 9.99 -10.86 -12.93
CA VAL A 94 9.42 -9.57 -13.34
C VAL A 94 8.13 -9.76 -14.14
N PHE A 95 8.15 -10.70 -15.08
CA PHE A 95 6.96 -11.04 -15.88
C PHE A 95 5.81 -11.49 -14.97
N TRP A 96 6.07 -12.40 -14.04
CA TRP A 96 5.05 -12.89 -13.12
C TRP A 96 4.55 -11.81 -12.17
N MET A 97 5.43 -10.92 -11.70
CA MET A 97 5.02 -9.76 -10.90
C MET A 97 4.04 -8.86 -11.68
N TRP A 98 4.26 -8.62 -12.96
CA TRP A 98 3.33 -7.84 -13.79
C TRP A 98 1.98 -8.54 -13.96
N VAL A 99 1.99 -9.85 -14.26
CA VAL A 99 0.75 -10.63 -14.40
C VAL A 99 -0.06 -10.58 -13.11
N ILE A 100 0.57 -10.82 -11.96
CA ILE A 100 -0.10 -10.79 -10.65
C ILE A 100 -0.59 -9.37 -10.32
N ALA A 101 0.16 -8.33 -10.63
CA ALA A 101 -0.26 -6.95 -10.41
C ALA A 101 -1.50 -6.59 -11.23
N LEU A 102 -1.55 -6.99 -12.51
CA LEU A 102 -2.71 -6.78 -13.37
C LEU A 102 -3.95 -7.52 -12.87
N LEU A 103 -3.80 -8.78 -12.46
CA LEU A 103 -4.90 -9.55 -11.87
C LEU A 103 -5.33 -8.95 -10.52
N GLY A 104 -4.39 -8.61 -9.66
CA GLY A 104 -4.64 -8.03 -8.33
C GLY A 104 -5.31 -6.65 -8.37
N ALA A 105 -5.17 -5.90 -9.47
CA ALA A 105 -5.81 -4.61 -9.63
C ALA A 105 -7.35 -4.71 -9.54
N SER A 106 -7.96 -5.80 -10.01
CA SER A 106 -9.40 -6.05 -9.89
C SER A 106 -9.84 -6.25 -8.45
N SER A 107 -9.04 -6.97 -7.65
CA SER A 107 -9.30 -7.17 -6.22
C SER A 107 -9.22 -5.84 -5.46
N SER A 108 -8.22 -5.02 -5.75
CA SER A 108 -8.08 -3.68 -5.18
C SER A 108 -9.25 -2.76 -5.54
N PHE A 109 -9.77 -2.84 -6.76
CA PHE A 109 -10.96 -2.11 -7.18
C PHE A 109 -12.19 -2.51 -6.36
N VAL A 110 -12.44 -3.82 -6.19
CA VAL A 110 -13.57 -4.34 -5.41
C VAL A 110 -13.45 -3.93 -3.95
N GLU A 111 -12.27 -4.08 -3.35
CA GLU A 111 -12.01 -3.66 -1.97
C GLU A 111 -12.28 -2.17 -1.76
N SER A 112 -11.74 -1.32 -2.62
CA SER A 112 -11.94 0.13 -2.55
C SER A 112 -13.41 0.52 -2.74
N THR A 113 -14.13 -0.17 -3.64
CA THR A 113 -15.56 0.05 -3.87
C THR A 113 -16.37 -0.34 -2.63
N LEU A 114 -16.10 -1.49 -2.02
CA LEU A 114 -16.77 -1.92 -0.79
C LEU A 114 -16.46 -0.97 0.37
N ALA A 115 -15.23 -0.50 0.50
CA ALA A 115 -14.84 0.47 1.52
C ALA A 115 -15.63 1.78 1.38
N GLN A 116 -15.87 2.25 0.14
CA GLN A 116 -16.69 3.44 -0.11
C GLN A 116 -18.19 3.20 0.12
N LEU A 117 -18.70 2.04 -0.29
CA LEU A 117 -20.12 1.69 -0.15
C LEU A 117 -20.55 1.59 1.31
N TYR A 118 -19.72 1.00 2.16
CA TYR A 118 -20.04 0.74 3.58
C TYR A 118 -19.41 1.74 4.56
N LYS A 119 -18.87 2.86 4.05
CA LYS A 119 -18.30 3.91 4.91
C LYS A 119 -19.36 4.53 5.81
N ILE A 120 -18.91 5.04 6.94
CA ILE A 120 -19.74 5.79 7.89
C ILE A 120 -19.17 7.19 8.08
N LYS A 121 -20.00 8.13 8.43
CA LYS A 121 -19.57 9.49 8.80
C LYS A 121 -19.00 9.44 10.22
N GLY A 122 -17.71 9.74 10.37
CA GLY A 122 -17.04 9.96 11.65
C GLY A 122 -17.17 11.42 12.09
N LYS A 123 -16.46 11.80 13.15
CA LYS A 123 -16.46 13.20 13.67
C LYS A 123 -15.82 14.17 12.67
N ASP A 124 -14.64 13.83 12.14
CA ASP A 124 -13.84 14.72 11.30
C ASP A 124 -13.71 14.23 9.85
N SER A 125 -14.05 12.98 9.56
CA SER A 125 -13.89 12.36 8.23
C SER A 125 -14.79 11.12 8.10
N PHE A 126 -14.87 10.61 6.86
CA PHE A 126 -15.49 9.32 6.62
C PHE A 126 -14.56 8.18 7.05
N ILE A 127 -15.14 7.13 7.65
CA ILE A 127 -14.43 5.95 8.11
C ILE A 127 -15.00 4.75 7.36
N GLY A 128 -14.14 3.91 6.79
CA GLY A 128 -14.53 2.72 6.03
C GLY A 128 -13.43 1.67 6.09
N GLY A 129 -13.59 0.62 5.29
CA GLY A 129 -12.61 -0.45 5.17
C GLY A 129 -13.14 -1.83 5.52
N PRO A 130 -12.28 -2.87 5.55
CA PRO A 130 -12.71 -4.27 5.69
C PRO A 130 -13.58 -4.55 6.91
N ALA A 131 -13.23 -4.02 8.08
CA ALA A 131 -14.02 -4.20 9.29
C ALA A 131 -15.49 -3.73 9.14
N TYR A 132 -15.70 -2.64 8.38
CA TYR A 132 -17.03 -2.06 8.18
C TYR A 132 -17.88 -2.85 7.19
N TYR A 133 -17.31 -3.30 6.07
CA TYR A 133 -18.08 -4.09 5.12
C TYR A 133 -18.29 -5.54 5.60
N MET A 134 -17.38 -6.11 6.42
CA MET A 134 -17.64 -7.37 7.11
C MET A 134 -18.81 -7.25 8.10
N ARG A 135 -18.84 -6.17 8.88
CA ARG A 135 -19.92 -5.92 9.84
C ARG A 135 -21.26 -5.64 9.17
N LYS A 136 -21.28 -4.76 8.16
CA LYS A 136 -22.53 -4.29 7.52
C LYS A 136 -22.96 -5.14 6.33
N GLY A 137 -22.00 -5.55 5.48
CA GLY A 137 -22.27 -6.33 4.26
C GLY A 137 -22.47 -7.80 4.54
N LEU A 138 -21.56 -8.43 5.26
CA LEU A 138 -21.66 -9.86 5.64
C LEU A 138 -22.52 -10.09 6.89
N LYS A 139 -22.89 -9.02 7.61
CA LYS A 139 -23.60 -9.09 8.89
C LYS A 139 -22.88 -9.95 9.95
N GLN A 140 -21.54 -10.00 9.89
CA GLN A 140 -20.70 -10.77 10.80
C GLN A 140 -19.82 -9.82 11.64
N PRO A 141 -20.34 -9.27 12.75
CA PRO A 141 -19.62 -8.26 13.53
C PRO A 141 -18.34 -8.80 14.18
N TRP A 142 -18.29 -10.07 14.54
CA TRP A 142 -17.12 -10.70 15.13
C TRP A 142 -15.93 -10.75 14.15
N MET A 143 -16.18 -11.01 12.85
CA MET A 143 -15.15 -10.99 11.82
C MET A 143 -14.54 -9.60 11.65
N GLY A 144 -15.39 -8.57 11.66
CA GLY A 144 -14.95 -7.18 11.59
C GLY A 144 -14.10 -6.77 12.80
N ALA A 145 -14.48 -7.21 14.00
CA ALA A 145 -13.72 -6.96 15.23
C ALA A 145 -12.36 -7.70 15.20
N LEU A 146 -12.37 -8.99 14.86
CA LEU A 146 -11.14 -9.80 14.74
C LEU A 146 -10.17 -9.17 13.72
N PHE A 147 -10.68 -8.80 12.53
CA PHE A 147 -9.89 -8.13 11.51
C PHE A 147 -9.27 -6.82 12.05
N ALA A 148 -10.07 -5.99 12.73
CA ALA A 148 -9.59 -4.73 13.29
C ALA A 148 -8.46 -4.93 14.31
N VAL A 149 -8.58 -5.92 15.18
CA VAL A 149 -7.51 -6.26 16.15
C VAL A 149 -6.26 -6.74 15.43
N LEU A 150 -6.39 -7.70 14.52
CA LEU A 150 -5.25 -8.26 13.79
C LEU A 150 -4.52 -7.21 12.95
N ILE A 151 -5.26 -6.36 12.22
CA ILE A 151 -4.64 -5.32 11.40
C ILE A 151 -3.94 -4.26 12.26
N THR A 152 -4.50 -3.92 13.42
CA THR A 152 -3.88 -2.98 14.37
C THR A 152 -2.55 -3.52 14.90
N ILE A 153 -2.51 -4.79 15.28
CA ILE A 153 -1.28 -5.44 15.73
C ILE A 153 -0.26 -5.51 14.60
N THR A 154 -0.69 -5.97 13.42
CA THR A 154 0.21 -6.18 12.28
C THR A 154 0.79 -4.85 11.78
N PHE A 155 -0.03 -3.86 11.48
CA PHE A 155 0.44 -2.57 10.97
C PHE A 155 1.00 -1.67 12.05
N GLY A 156 0.43 -1.70 13.27
CA GLY A 156 0.90 -0.87 14.38
C GLY A 156 2.28 -1.29 14.91
N PHE A 157 2.59 -2.57 14.89
CA PHE A 157 3.85 -3.08 15.44
C PHE A 157 4.74 -3.72 14.37
N ALA A 158 4.30 -4.82 13.73
CA ALA A 158 5.16 -5.62 12.88
C ALA A 158 5.66 -4.84 11.65
N PHE A 159 4.77 -4.27 10.85
CA PHE A 159 5.17 -3.53 9.65
C PHE A 159 5.96 -2.27 9.96
N ASN A 160 5.55 -1.50 10.97
CA ASN A 160 6.28 -0.29 11.36
C ASN A 160 7.70 -0.62 11.87
N SER A 161 7.86 -1.70 12.61
CA SER A 161 9.19 -2.15 13.08
C SER A 161 10.10 -2.52 11.92
N VAL A 162 9.60 -3.26 10.94
CA VAL A 162 10.38 -3.64 9.74
C VAL A 162 10.76 -2.39 8.93
N GLN A 163 9.82 -1.47 8.70
CA GLN A 163 10.08 -0.24 7.95
C GLN A 163 11.12 0.63 8.66
N SER A 164 10.94 0.85 9.96
CA SER A 164 11.87 1.65 10.76
C SER A 164 13.28 1.04 10.79
N ASN A 165 13.37 -0.26 11.03
CA ASN A 165 14.67 -0.96 11.03
C ASN A 165 15.38 -0.85 9.68
N THR A 166 14.66 -1.05 8.57
CA THR A 166 15.27 -0.97 7.23
C THR A 166 15.73 0.46 6.90
N LEU A 167 14.96 1.48 7.30
CA LEU A 167 15.36 2.87 7.14
C LEU A 167 16.62 3.18 7.96
N CYS A 168 16.66 2.80 9.24
CA CYS A 168 17.83 3.01 10.09
C CYS A 168 19.06 2.30 9.52
N ALA A 169 18.93 1.05 9.09
CA ALA A 169 20.03 0.28 8.48
C ALA A 169 20.53 0.93 7.18
N ALA A 170 19.64 1.50 6.37
CA ALA A 170 20.02 2.20 5.15
C ALA A 170 20.83 3.48 5.45
N PHE A 171 20.43 4.26 6.47
CA PHE A 171 21.16 5.46 6.89
C PHE A 171 22.51 5.13 7.55
N GLU A 172 22.57 4.05 8.33
CA GLU A 172 23.83 3.57 8.89
C GLU A 172 24.79 3.13 7.79
N GLY A 173 24.32 2.32 6.84
CA GLY A 173 25.17 1.85 5.73
C GLY A 173 25.62 2.96 4.77
N ALA A 174 24.81 4.02 4.57
CA ALA A 174 25.11 5.10 3.66
C ALA A 174 25.95 6.22 4.29
N PHE A 175 25.71 6.54 5.55
CA PHE A 175 26.24 7.73 6.21
C PHE A 175 26.95 7.43 7.55
N GLY A 176 26.89 6.20 8.05
CA GLY A 176 27.47 5.83 9.34
C GLY A 176 26.70 6.39 10.57
N PHE A 177 25.42 6.79 10.40
CA PHE A 177 24.63 7.32 11.49
C PHE A 177 24.17 6.20 12.43
N ASP A 178 24.15 6.52 13.73
CA ASP A 178 23.65 5.60 14.75
C ASP A 178 22.16 5.31 14.59
N HIS A 179 21.78 4.04 14.73
CA HIS A 179 20.39 3.56 14.61
C HIS A 179 19.40 4.29 15.53
N ALA A 180 19.80 4.58 16.78
CA ALA A 180 18.93 5.21 17.75
C ALA A 180 18.67 6.68 17.40
N VAL A 181 19.69 7.39 16.87
CA VAL A 181 19.55 8.77 16.42
C VAL A 181 18.61 8.87 15.23
N VAL A 182 18.82 8.03 14.20
CA VAL A 182 17.96 8.00 13.01
C VAL A 182 16.52 7.61 13.40
N GLY A 183 16.34 6.58 14.21
CA GLY A 183 15.05 6.13 14.70
C GLY A 183 14.32 7.23 15.48
N GLY A 184 15.03 7.97 16.32
CA GLY A 184 14.49 9.12 17.07
C GLY A 184 14.00 10.23 16.16
N ILE A 185 14.78 10.61 15.14
CA ILE A 185 14.41 11.63 14.15
C ILE A 185 13.16 11.20 13.35
N ILE A 186 13.15 9.96 12.82
CA ILE A 186 12.02 9.43 12.07
C ILE A 186 10.76 9.40 12.94
N THR A 187 10.87 8.98 14.19
CA THR A 187 9.76 8.96 15.13
C THR A 187 9.21 10.36 15.37
N ALA A 188 10.06 11.34 15.63
CA ALA A 188 9.64 12.73 15.86
C ALA A 188 8.93 13.32 14.63
N LEU A 189 9.47 13.10 13.43
CA LEU A 189 8.85 13.53 12.16
C LEU A 189 7.48 12.86 11.95
N THR A 190 7.40 11.55 12.16
CA THR A 190 6.17 10.79 12.00
C THR A 190 5.08 11.25 12.97
N LEU A 191 5.42 11.45 14.24
CA LEU A 191 4.49 11.96 15.24
C LEU A 191 3.94 13.34 14.87
N THR A 192 4.79 14.27 14.40
CA THR A 192 4.32 15.60 13.98
C THR A 192 3.33 15.55 12.83
N ILE A 193 3.46 14.56 11.93
CA ILE A 193 2.54 14.37 10.80
C ILE A 193 1.24 13.74 11.28
N ILE A 194 1.31 12.67 12.08
CA ILE A 194 0.14 11.90 12.54
C ILE A 194 -0.77 12.74 13.41
N PHE A 195 -0.24 13.55 14.32
CA PHE A 195 -1.04 14.44 15.17
C PHE A 195 -1.82 15.50 14.39
N GLY A 196 -1.47 15.76 13.14
CA GLY A 196 -2.23 16.63 12.23
C GLY A 196 -3.44 15.95 11.57
N GLY A 197 -3.68 14.66 11.84
CA GLY A 197 -4.81 13.90 11.32
C GLY A 197 -4.70 13.57 9.83
N VAL A 198 -5.76 12.93 9.30
CA VAL A 198 -5.81 12.39 7.92
C VAL A 198 -5.50 13.46 6.85
N GLN A 199 -5.91 14.70 7.07
CA GLN A 199 -5.69 15.79 6.11
C GLN A 199 -4.22 16.21 6.02
N ARG A 200 -3.49 16.22 7.16
CA ARG A 200 -2.06 16.50 7.15
C ARG A 200 -1.31 15.36 6.47
N ILE A 201 -1.67 14.11 6.77
CA ILE A 201 -1.13 12.93 6.09
C ILE A 201 -1.36 13.03 4.59
N ALA A 202 -2.58 13.36 4.14
CA ALA A 202 -2.91 13.53 2.73
C ALA A 202 -2.06 14.61 2.06
N LYS A 203 -1.91 15.78 2.70
CA LYS A 203 -1.11 16.89 2.18
C LYS A 203 0.38 16.52 2.06
N VAL A 204 0.94 15.91 3.08
CA VAL A 204 2.35 15.48 3.09
C VAL A 204 2.58 14.40 2.04
N SER A 205 1.71 13.38 1.97
CA SER A 205 1.80 12.32 0.96
C SER A 205 1.69 12.86 -0.47
N SER A 206 0.83 13.86 -0.73
CA SER A 206 0.69 14.45 -2.07
C SER A 206 1.93 15.20 -2.55
N ILE A 207 2.84 15.56 -1.65
CA ILE A 207 4.13 16.19 -1.96
C ILE A 207 5.24 15.13 -2.05
N ILE A 208 5.33 14.27 -1.04
CA ILE A 208 6.45 13.31 -0.94
C ILE A 208 6.35 12.23 -2.02
N VAL A 209 5.15 11.73 -2.33
CA VAL A 209 4.99 10.62 -3.29
C VAL A 209 5.48 10.96 -4.70
N PRO A 210 5.13 12.11 -5.30
CA PRO A 210 5.70 12.50 -6.59
C PRO A 210 7.22 12.65 -6.56
N ILE A 211 7.78 13.25 -5.51
CA ILE A 211 9.23 13.42 -5.35
C ILE A 211 9.91 12.05 -5.26
N MET A 212 9.37 11.14 -4.43
CA MET A 212 9.86 9.78 -4.30
C MET A 212 9.80 9.02 -5.63
N ALA A 213 8.68 9.12 -6.36
CA ALA A 213 8.52 8.43 -7.64
C ALA A 213 9.51 8.95 -8.69
N LEU A 214 9.66 10.27 -8.81
CA LEU A 214 10.64 10.88 -9.71
C LEU A 214 12.07 10.52 -9.32
N GLY A 215 12.41 10.58 -8.04
CA GLY A 215 13.73 10.22 -7.54
C GLY A 215 14.07 8.75 -7.80
N SER A 216 13.14 7.84 -7.56
CA SER A 216 13.30 6.41 -7.80
C SER A 216 13.50 6.11 -9.28
N VAL A 217 12.67 6.68 -10.16
CA VAL A 217 12.79 6.49 -11.61
C VAL A 217 14.11 7.07 -12.14
N SER A 218 14.48 8.28 -11.72
CA SER A 218 15.73 8.93 -12.13
C SER A 218 16.96 8.12 -11.70
N TYR A 219 16.97 7.64 -10.45
CA TYR A 219 18.07 6.82 -9.95
C TYR A 219 18.20 5.50 -10.71
N THR A 220 17.08 4.81 -10.97
CA THR A 220 17.09 3.57 -11.74
C THR A 220 17.59 3.80 -13.17
N HIS A 221 17.18 4.91 -13.78
CA HIS A 221 17.60 5.25 -15.16
C HIS A 221 19.08 5.58 -15.26
N LEU A 222 19.59 6.38 -14.31
CA LEU A 222 21.03 6.74 -14.27
C LEU A 222 21.90 5.50 -14.09
N ARG A 223 21.54 4.59 -13.16
CA ARG A 223 22.32 3.40 -12.88
C ARG A 223 22.26 2.34 -14.00
N ALA A 224 21.16 2.30 -14.73
CA ALA A 224 21.07 1.44 -15.92
C ALA A 224 22.04 1.87 -17.02
N HIS A 225 22.38 3.15 -17.11
CA HIS A 225 23.39 3.66 -18.04
C HIS A 225 24.83 3.31 -17.61
N GLU A 226 25.10 3.28 -16.30
CA GLU A 226 26.45 2.91 -15.80
C GLU A 226 26.77 1.43 -16.06
N THR A 227 25.78 0.53 -15.91
CA THR A 227 25.96 -0.92 -16.13
C THR A 227 26.03 -1.35 -17.60
N VAL A 228 25.74 -0.46 -18.55
CA VAL A 228 25.86 -0.73 -20.00
C VAL A 228 27.23 -0.29 -20.54
N LEU A 229 27.99 0.49 -19.77
CA LEU A 229 29.31 1.03 -20.15
C LEU A 229 30.49 0.26 -19.55
N ASP A 230 30.25 -0.67 -18.62
CA ASP A 230 31.19 -1.64 -18.07
C ASP A 230 30.99 -3.04 -18.72
#